data_bb75a80d54812ffc912b9ac1c961858b
#
_entry.id   bb75a80d54812ffc912b9ac1c961858b
#
_cell.length_a   1.000
_cell.length_b   1.000
_cell.length_c   1.000
_cell.angle_alpha   90.00
_cell.angle_beta   90.00
_cell.angle_gamma   90.00
#
_symmetry.space_group_name_H-M   'P 1'
#
loop_
_entity.id
_entity.type
_entity.pdbx_description
1 polymer ?
#
loop_
_entity_poly.entity_id
_entity_poly.type
_entity_poly.pdbx_seq_one_letter_code
_entity_poly.pdbx_strand_id
1 'polypeptide(L)'
;MAVHSRPVPHYIGFNRCQGSSMQAVEIYTTPTCGFCHAAKRLLREKGVEFTEIDVRAAPERKPEMINRAGGKRTVPQIFIGDTHVGGCDELYALNNRGGLDPLLAGG
;
A
#
# COMPACT_ATOMS: atom_id res chain seq x y z
N MET A 1 11.49 -15.78 -20.19
CA MET A 1 11.60 -16.29 -20.36
C MET A 1 12.20 -16.34 -19.85
N ALA A 2 11.59 -15.97 -19.84
CA ALA A 2 11.66 -16.36 -19.68
C ALA A 2 12.02 -16.28 -19.13
N VAL A 3 11.31 -16.01 -18.81
CA VAL A 3 11.32 -16.36 -18.58
C VAL A 3 11.65 -16.33 -18.14
N HIS A 4 11.60 -16.08 -17.95
CA HIS A 4 11.84 -16.49 -17.80
C HIS A 4 11.85 -16.52 -17.36
N SER A 5 10.84 -16.25 -17.06
CA SER A 5 10.66 -16.68 -16.96
C SER A 5 10.72 -16.65 -16.54
N ARG A 6 10.39 -16.48 -16.25
CA ARG A 6 10.28 -16.88 -16.08
C ARG A 6 10.02 -16.81 -16.02
N PRO A 7 9.47 -16.47 -15.92
CA PRO A 7 9.11 -16.74 -15.97
C PRO A 7 9.02 -16.53 -15.91
N VAL A 8 8.46 -16.36 -15.86
CA VAL A 8 8.12 -16.68 -16.01
C VAL A 8 7.97 -16.51 -16.02
N PRO A 9 7.59 -16.15 -15.95
CA PRO A 9 7.39 -16.35 -16.12
C PRO A 9 7.37 -16.04 -16.19
N HIS A 10 6.90 -15.80 -16.27
CA HIS A 10 6.90 -15.94 -16.53
C HIS A 10 6.73 -15.55 -16.62
N TYR A 11 6.25 -15.14 -16.73
CA TYR A 11 6.24 -15.13 -17.00
C TYR A 11 6.01 -14.80 -17.28
N ILE A 12 5.51 -14.49 -17.29
CA ILE A 12 5.30 -14.52 -17.68
C ILE A 12 4.99 -14.12 -17.85
N GLY A 13 4.79 -13.66 -17.84
CA GLY A 13 4.35 -13.69 -18.09
C GLY A 13 4.13 -13.15 -18.04
N PHE A 14 3.92 -12.77 -18.05
CA PHE A 14 3.78 -12.68 -18.12
C PHE A 14 3.64 -12.14 -17.96
N ASN A 15 3.54 -11.94 -18.00
CA ASN A 15 3.37 -11.68 -17.81
C ASN A 15 3.42 -11.11 -17.65
N ARG A 16 3.40 -11.08 -17.63
CA ARG A 16 3.43 -10.63 -17.42
C ARG A 16 3.47 -9.95 -17.38
N CYS A 17 3.48 -9.89 -17.23
CA CYS A 17 3.48 -9.25 -17.02
C CYS A 17 3.56 -8.88 -16.52
N GLN A 18 3.25 -8.89 -16.03
CA GLN A 18 3.09 -8.39 -15.47
C GLN A 18 3.19 -7.77 -14.61
N GLY A 19 2.72 -8.22 -13.67
CA GLY A 19 2.58 -7.64 -12.34
C GLY A 19 2.95 -6.19 -12.23
N SER A 20 3.54 -5.71 -13.11
CA SER A 20 3.99 -4.31 -13.15
C SER A 20 2.83 -3.32 -13.17
N SER A 21 1.60 -3.78 -13.36
CA SER A 21 0.44 -2.89 -13.38
C SER A 21 -0.03 -2.48 -11.98
N MET A 22 0.45 -3.16 -10.92
CA MET A 22 0.05 -2.83 -9.56
C MET A 22 0.74 -1.57 -9.08
N GLN A 23 -0.01 -0.71 -8.39
CA GLN A 23 0.55 0.50 -7.80
C GLN A 23 1.37 0.15 -6.56
N ALA A 24 2.40 0.93 -6.31
CA ALA A 24 3.18 0.81 -5.08
C ALA A 24 2.32 1.23 -3.89
N VAL A 25 2.33 0.44 -2.83
CA VAL A 25 1.57 0.72 -1.61
C VAL A 25 2.55 0.97 -0.48
N GLU A 26 2.37 2.10 0.21
CA GLU A 26 3.18 2.47 1.37
C GLU A 26 2.26 2.77 2.53
N ILE A 27 2.65 2.32 3.72
CA ILE A 27 1.88 2.57 4.93
C ILE A 27 2.82 3.01 6.05
N TYR A 28 2.53 4.15 6.65
CA TYR A 28 3.25 4.64 7.83
C TYR A 28 2.53 4.15 9.07
N THR A 29 3.28 3.56 10.00
CA THR A 29 2.70 2.86 11.15
C THR A 29 3.48 3.13 12.43
N THR A 30 2.91 2.66 13.56
CA THR A 30 3.67 2.44 14.80
C THR A 30 3.33 1.04 15.30
N PRO A 31 4.22 0.41 16.12
CA PRO A 31 4.03 -0.99 16.52
C PRO A 31 2.79 -1.24 17.38
N THR A 32 2.34 -0.24 18.12
CA THR A 32 1.23 -0.39 19.07
C THR A 32 -0.10 0.09 18.53
N CYS A 33 -0.18 0.41 17.24
CA CYS A 33 -1.38 0.96 16.63
C CYS A 33 -2.29 -0.16 16.12
N GLY A 34 -3.45 -0.36 16.76
CA GLY A 34 -4.41 -1.38 16.34
C GLY A 34 -4.98 -1.10 14.94
N PHE A 35 -5.22 0.16 14.62
CA PHE A 35 -5.71 0.53 13.29
C PHE A 35 -4.68 0.26 12.20
N CYS A 36 -3.39 0.38 12.53
CA CYS A 36 -2.34 0.01 11.59
C CYS A 36 -2.39 -1.48 11.28
N HIS A 37 -2.60 -2.30 12.31
CA HIS A 37 -2.69 -3.75 12.11
C HIS A 37 -3.92 -4.11 11.26
N ALA A 38 -5.05 -3.46 11.50
CA ALA A 38 -6.26 -3.69 10.72
C ALA A 38 -6.06 -3.31 9.24
N ALA A 39 -5.43 -2.17 9.01
CA ALA A 39 -5.16 -1.73 7.64
C ALA A 39 -4.24 -2.70 6.91
N LYS A 40 -3.18 -3.16 7.60
CA LYS A 40 -2.26 -4.13 7.00
C LYS A 40 -2.96 -5.45 6.70
N ARG A 41 -3.88 -5.87 7.58
CA ARG A 41 -4.62 -7.10 7.35
C ARG A 41 -5.46 -7.00 6.07
N LEU A 42 -6.13 -5.87 5.87
CA LEU A 42 -6.93 -5.68 4.65
C LEU A 42 -6.05 -5.71 3.40
N LEU A 43 -4.90 -5.04 3.45
CA LEU A 43 -3.99 -5.05 2.31
C LEU A 43 -3.49 -6.46 1.99
N ARG A 44 -3.21 -7.26 3.03
CA ARG A 44 -2.81 -8.65 2.83
C ARG A 44 -3.94 -9.49 2.23
N GLU A 45 -5.19 -9.25 2.65
CA GLU A 45 -6.35 -9.93 2.09
C GLU A 45 -6.51 -9.62 0.61
N LYS A 46 -6.10 -8.42 0.20
CA LYS A 46 -6.14 -8.04 -1.22
C LYS A 46 -4.98 -8.64 -2.01
N GLY A 47 -4.05 -9.32 -1.36
CA GLY A 47 -2.94 -9.94 -2.03
C GLY A 47 -1.87 -8.99 -2.51
N VAL A 48 -1.84 -7.77 -1.99
CA VAL A 48 -0.85 -6.78 -2.42
C VAL A 48 0.31 -6.73 -1.45
N GLU A 49 1.50 -6.49 -1.98
CA GLU A 49 2.67 -6.19 -1.17
C GLU A 49 2.68 -4.71 -0.86
N PHE A 50 3.19 -4.37 0.30
CA PHE A 50 3.28 -2.97 0.71
C PHE A 50 4.57 -2.74 1.45
N THR A 51 5.03 -1.49 1.42
CA THR A 51 6.18 -1.05 2.19
C THR A 51 5.66 -0.42 3.48
N GLU A 52 6.12 -0.96 4.60
CA GLU A 52 5.75 -0.43 5.90
C GLU A 52 6.86 0.48 6.42
N ILE A 53 6.49 1.68 6.86
CA ILE A 53 7.44 2.64 7.42
C ILE A 53 7.03 2.88 8.87
N ASP A 54 7.79 2.32 9.79
CA ASP A 54 7.53 2.46 11.23
C ASP A 54 8.14 3.77 11.70
N VAL A 55 7.28 4.77 11.93
CA VAL A 55 7.75 6.11 12.32
C VAL A 55 8.19 6.19 13.77
N ARG A 56 7.94 5.14 14.55
CA ARG A 56 8.52 5.05 15.89
C ARG A 56 9.98 4.59 15.81
N ALA A 57 10.23 3.59 14.97
CA ALA A 57 11.60 3.10 14.75
C ALA A 57 12.43 4.09 13.96
N ALA A 58 11.80 4.85 13.07
CA ALA A 58 12.45 5.84 12.23
C ALA A 58 11.74 7.19 12.36
N PRO A 59 11.89 7.86 13.50
CA PRO A 59 11.14 9.10 13.75
C PRO A 59 11.48 10.23 12.77
N GLU A 60 12.63 10.17 12.15
CA GLU A 60 13.01 11.15 11.11
C GLU A 60 12.12 11.03 9.87
N ARG A 61 11.37 9.93 9.71
CA ARG A 61 10.43 9.75 8.60
C ARG A 61 9.07 10.38 8.87
N LYS A 62 8.80 10.79 10.12
CA LYS A 62 7.50 11.35 10.47
C LYS A 62 7.20 12.69 9.77
N PRO A 63 8.13 13.62 9.64
CA PRO A 63 7.85 14.85 8.88
C PRO A 63 7.48 14.57 7.43
N GLU A 64 8.11 13.59 6.81
CA GLU A 64 7.76 13.14 5.46
C GLU A 64 6.31 12.68 5.39
N MET A 65 5.89 11.86 6.36
CA MET A 65 4.51 11.39 6.44
C MET A 65 3.53 12.56 6.55
N ILE A 66 3.82 13.49 7.47
CA ILE A 66 2.94 14.65 7.72
C ILE A 66 2.81 15.49 6.45
N ASN A 67 3.93 15.73 5.78
CA ASN A 67 3.91 16.51 4.55
C ASN A 67 3.09 15.83 3.46
N ARG A 68 3.29 14.53 3.27
CA ARG A 68 2.56 13.77 2.25
C ARG A 68 1.07 13.66 2.58
N ALA A 69 0.72 13.67 3.87
CA ALA A 69 -0.66 13.47 4.34
C ALA A 69 -1.42 14.79 4.49
N GLY A 70 -0.89 15.89 3.92
CA GLY A 70 -1.57 17.19 3.97
C GLY A 70 -1.66 17.76 5.37
N GLY A 71 -0.69 17.45 6.21
CA GLY A 71 -0.63 17.96 7.58
C GLY A 71 -1.14 16.99 8.64
N LYS A 72 -1.68 15.84 8.26
CA LYS A 72 -2.17 14.86 9.23
C LYS A 72 -0.99 14.16 9.90
N ARG A 73 -1.12 13.98 11.21
CA ARG A 73 -0.03 13.46 12.05
C ARG A 73 -0.32 12.07 12.60
N THR A 74 -1.49 11.52 12.31
CA THR A 74 -1.93 10.24 12.86
C THR A 74 -1.42 9.07 12.01
N VAL A 75 -1.37 7.89 12.62
CA VAL A 75 -1.10 6.64 11.92
C VAL A 75 -2.34 5.74 12.03
N PRO A 76 -2.58 4.87 11.06
CA PRO A 76 -1.78 4.71 9.84
C PRO A 76 -2.03 5.83 8.83
N GLN A 77 -1.07 6.04 7.94
CA GLN A 77 -1.27 6.87 6.74
C GLN A 77 -0.88 6.01 5.55
N ILE A 78 -1.80 5.87 4.61
CA ILE A 78 -1.68 4.91 3.52
C ILE A 78 -1.64 5.65 2.19
N PHE A 79 -0.70 5.25 1.34
CA PHE A 79 -0.51 5.83 0.02
C PHE A 79 -0.48 4.72 -1.02
N ILE A 80 -1.23 4.89 -2.09
CA ILE A 80 -1.26 3.96 -3.21
C ILE A 80 -0.85 4.74 -4.45
N GLY A 81 0.36 4.45 -4.95
CA GLY A 81 0.96 5.29 -5.97
C GLY A 81 1.10 6.71 -5.45
N ASP A 82 0.58 7.66 -6.17
CA ASP A 82 0.61 9.07 -5.76
C ASP A 82 -0.64 9.47 -4.98
N THR A 83 -1.56 8.55 -4.73
CA THR A 83 -2.84 8.84 -4.08
C THR A 83 -2.71 8.68 -2.57
N HIS A 84 -3.06 9.72 -1.83
CA HIS A 84 -3.16 9.64 -0.38
C HIS A 84 -4.54 9.08 -0.02
N VAL A 85 -4.57 7.84 0.46
CA VAL A 85 -5.83 7.21 0.88
C VAL A 85 -6.28 7.74 2.23
N GLY A 86 -5.34 7.86 3.16
CA GLY A 86 -5.62 8.31 4.52
C GLY A 86 -5.36 7.22 5.53
N GLY A 87 -6.20 7.15 6.55
CA GLY A 87 -6.06 6.18 7.62
C GLY A 87 -6.85 4.89 7.37
N CYS A 88 -7.00 4.12 8.44
CA CYS A 88 -7.71 2.83 8.37
C CYS A 88 -9.17 3.03 7.95
N ASP A 89 -9.85 4.03 8.52
CA ASP A 89 -11.26 4.26 8.20
C ASP A 89 -11.44 4.60 6.73
N GLU A 90 -10.57 5.45 6.20
CA GLU A 90 -10.63 5.81 4.78
C GLU A 90 -10.33 4.63 3.88
N LEU A 91 -9.41 3.76 4.29
CA LEU A 91 -9.08 2.56 3.52
C LEU A 91 -10.28 1.63 3.45
N TYR A 92 -10.94 1.38 4.58
CA TYR A 92 -12.11 0.51 4.62
C TYR A 92 -13.28 1.13 3.87
N ALA A 93 -13.48 2.45 3.98
CA ALA A 93 -14.54 3.12 3.24
C ALA A 93 -14.31 3.01 1.73
N LEU A 94 -13.07 3.18 1.30
CA LEU A 94 -12.73 3.04 -0.11
C LEU A 94 -12.99 1.62 -0.60
N ASN A 95 -12.62 0.62 0.21
CA ASN A 95 -12.87 -0.78 -0.12
C ASN A 95 -14.37 -1.06 -0.22
N ASN A 96 -15.15 -0.56 0.74
CA ASN A 96 -16.59 -0.85 0.80
C ASN A 96 -17.35 -0.26 -0.39
N ARG A 97 -16.89 0.85 -0.94
CA ARG A 97 -17.54 1.42 -2.11
C ARG A 97 -16.94 0.94 -3.44
N GLY A 98 -16.06 -0.06 -3.38
CA GLY A 98 -15.51 -0.68 -4.58
C GLY A 98 -14.38 0.08 -5.24
N GLY A 99 -13.81 1.07 -4.57
CA GLY A 99 -12.75 1.89 -5.14
C GLY A 99 -11.34 1.39 -4.89
N LEU A 100 -11.17 0.48 -3.92
CA LEU A 100 -9.82 0.05 -3.55
C LEU A 100 -9.17 -0.83 -4.61
N ASP A 101 -9.89 -1.84 -5.09
CA ASP A 101 -9.31 -2.76 -6.07
C ASP A 101 -8.87 -2.07 -7.36
N PRO A 102 -9.69 -1.18 -7.97
CA PRO A 102 -9.22 -0.47 -9.16
C PRO A 102 -8.01 0.42 -8.88
N LEU A 103 -7.97 1.05 -7.70
CA LEU A 103 -6.84 1.90 -7.34
C LEU A 103 -5.56 1.09 -7.22
N LEU A 104 -5.64 -0.08 -6.59
CA LEU A 104 -4.48 -0.97 -6.46
C LEU A 104 -4.00 -1.45 -7.82
N ALA A 105 -4.91 -1.65 -8.75
CA ALA A 105 -4.57 -2.14 -10.08
C ALA A 105 -4.02 -1.05 -11.00
N GLY A 106 -3.95 0.18 -10.54
CA GLY A 106 -3.38 1.26 -11.33
C GLY A 106 -4.39 1.98 -12.21
N GLY A 107 -5.65 1.66 -12.00
CA GLY A 107 -6.73 2.30 -12.74
C GLY A 107 -7.65 3.10 -11.83
#